data_5156a5c51b4fddd4468ffa77a476e4bc
#
_entry.id   5156a5c51b4fddd4468ffa77a476e4bc
#
_cell.length_a   1.000
_cell.length_b   1.000
_cell.length_c   1.000
_cell.angle_alpha   90.00
_cell.angle_beta   90.00
_cell.angle_gamma   90.00
#
_symmetry.space_group_name_H-M   'P 1'
#
loop_
_entity.id
_entity.type
_entity.pdbx_description
1 polymer ?
#
loop_
_entity_poly.entity_id
_entity_poly.type
_entity_poly.pdbx_seq_one_letter_code
_entity_poly.pdbx_strand_id
1 'polypeptide(L)'
;MSQNQSETQQQIVWDQAILDKYNYSGPRYTSYPTAVEFHEAYTISDYDMACTQYPDRPLSLYVHIPFCHKLCYYCGCNKVITRHAHKADEYLDVIEHEIRQRASLLQGRKVTQLHFGGGTPTFLTKSQISRLMAILRGEFFFEADAEISIEVDPREIELDMLDHLREEGFNRLSIGVQDFNKEVQKLVNREQDEEFIFAMAKRAKELGFRSTNLDLIYGLPKQTKDRFAQTLEQVLTMRPGRLSVFNYAHMPNLFAAQRKIKDEDLPQAEEKMAILQDTIATLTGAGYQFIGMDHFALPEDELAVAQRAGELHRNFQGYTTQGDCDLVGFGVSAISMIGDSYAQNQKELKKYYAQVNESRHALWKGVVLDKDDLIRREVIKQLICNFSLDKRFVEKMFAIDFNQYFAEDLKLLQTFINDELVAVSDDTIEVTLRGRLLIRNICMSFDKYLRQRARQQQFSRVI
;
A
#
# COMPACT_ATOMS: atom_id res chain seq x y z
N MET A 1 -10.10 -33.07 -29.06
CA MET A 1 -10.96 -33.11 -27.85
C MET A 1 -10.40 -32.08 -26.87
N SER A 2 -10.94 -30.90 -26.93
CA SER A 2 -10.54 -29.75 -26.10
C SER A 2 -11.13 -29.92 -24.69
N GLN A 3 -10.27 -30.09 -23.71
CA GLN A 3 -10.65 -30.01 -22.32
C GLN A 3 -10.87 -28.51 -21.98
N ASN A 4 -12.11 -28.11 -22.00
CA ASN A 4 -12.59 -26.93 -21.29
C ASN A 4 -12.47 -27.21 -19.78
N GLN A 5 -11.32 -26.88 -19.19
CA GLN A 5 -11.25 -26.67 -17.76
C GLN A 5 -11.82 -25.25 -17.52
N SER A 6 -13.08 -25.19 -17.11
CA SER A 6 -13.65 -24.03 -16.48
C SER A 6 -12.79 -23.72 -15.25
N GLU A 7 -11.96 -22.65 -15.33
CA GLU A 7 -11.33 -22.06 -14.17
C GLU A 7 -12.46 -21.65 -13.21
N THR A 8 -12.70 -22.46 -12.22
CA THR A 8 -13.60 -22.16 -11.11
C THR A 8 -13.01 -20.93 -10.44
N GLN A 9 -13.66 -19.77 -10.60
CA GLN A 9 -13.33 -18.56 -9.86
C GLN A 9 -13.22 -18.94 -8.39
N GLN A 10 -12.03 -18.79 -7.81
CA GLN A 10 -11.79 -19.11 -6.40
C GLN A 10 -12.53 -18.07 -5.55
N GLN A 11 -13.71 -18.43 -5.09
CA GLN A 11 -14.50 -17.57 -4.21
C GLN A 11 -13.95 -17.65 -2.79
N ILE A 12 -13.87 -16.49 -2.11
CA ILE A 12 -13.61 -16.45 -0.68
C ILE A 12 -14.79 -17.07 0.06
N VAL A 13 -14.52 -17.92 1.03
CA VAL A 13 -15.54 -18.48 1.89
C VAL A 13 -15.77 -17.54 3.08
N TRP A 14 -16.97 -16.99 3.19
CA TRP A 14 -17.38 -16.17 4.34
C TRP A 14 -17.87 -17.06 5.48
N ASP A 15 -17.28 -16.91 6.66
CA ASP A 15 -17.67 -17.61 7.88
C ASP A 15 -17.71 -16.62 9.06
N GLN A 16 -18.91 -16.16 9.41
CA GLN A 16 -19.08 -15.12 10.42
C GLN A 16 -18.52 -15.54 11.79
N ALA A 17 -18.75 -16.79 12.21
CA ALA A 17 -18.27 -17.27 13.52
C ALA A 17 -16.73 -17.27 13.61
N ILE A 18 -16.08 -17.63 12.52
CA ILE A 18 -14.61 -17.60 12.41
C ILE A 18 -14.11 -16.15 12.38
N LEU A 19 -14.77 -15.27 11.62
CA LEU A 19 -14.38 -13.86 11.55
C LEU A 19 -14.51 -13.20 12.93
N ASP A 20 -15.58 -13.45 13.67
CA ASP A 20 -15.79 -12.93 15.04
C ASP A 20 -14.70 -13.44 16.01
N LYS A 21 -14.34 -14.73 15.91
CA LYS A 21 -13.30 -15.36 16.73
C LYS A 21 -11.93 -14.68 16.56
N TYR A 22 -11.60 -14.25 15.35
CA TYR A 22 -10.29 -13.71 14.99
C TYR A 22 -10.26 -12.19 14.77
N ASN A 23 -11.35 -11.47 15.04
CA ASN A 23 -11.42 -10.02 14.86
C ASN A 23 -10.70 -9.27 16.00
N TYR A 24 -9.40 -9.41 16.08
CA TYR A 24 -8.54 -8.66 16.99
C TYR A 24 -7.54 -7.78 16.23
N SER A 25 -6.85 -6.89 16.94
CA SER A 25 -5.91 -5.93 16.33
C SER A 25 -4.60 -6.61 15.90
N GLY A 26 -4.09 -6.25 14.74
CA GLY A 26 -2.84 -6.81 14.21
C GLY A 26 -2.17 -5.92 13.16
N PRO A 27 -0.87 -6.12 12.90
CA PRO A 27 -0.13 -5.38 11.89
C PRO A 27 -0.68 -5.58 10.48
N ARG A 28 -0.47 -4.61 9.60
CA ARG A 28 -0.83 -4.74 8.17
C ARG A 28 0.26 -5.40 7.33
N TYR A 29 1.43 -5.63 7.89
CA TYR A 29 2.59 -6.24 7.22
C TYR A 29 2.90 -5.65 5.84
N THR A 30 2.94 -4.31 5.76
CA THR A 30 3.54 -3.61 4.62
C THR A 30 5.06 -3.73 4.63
N SER A 31 5.62 -4.20 5.74
CA SER A 31 7.00 -4.60 5.97
C SER A 31 7.09 -5.59 7.13
N TYR A 32 8.18 -6.32 7.22
CA TYR A 32 8.58 -7.04 8.42
C TYR A 32 10.09 -6.89 8.63
N PRO A 33 10.55 -6.41 9.77
CA PRO A 33 9.78 -5.82 10.89
C PRO A 33 8.88 -4.67 10.46
N THR A 34 7.81 -4.40 11.25
CA THR A 34 6.91 -3.29 10.97
C THR A 34 7.54 -1.94 11.34
N ALA A 35 7.02 -0.83 10.81
CA ALA A 35 7.55 0.52 11.10
C ALA A 35 7.51 0.93 12.60
N VAL A 36 6.83 0.14 13.44
CA VAL A 36 6.82 0.31 14.91
C VAL A 36 8.19 -0.03 15.51
N GLU A 37 8.99 -0.89 14.84
CA GLU A 37 10.34 -1.28 15.26
C GLU A 37 11.42 -0.26 14.87
N PHE A 38 11.10 0.77 14.08
CA PHE A 38 12.08 1.78 13.70
C PHE A 38 12.49 2.63 14.90
N HIS A 39 13.80 2.84 15.07
CA HIS A 39 14.40 3.58 16.18
C HIS A 39 15.39 4.63 15.69
N GLU A 40 15.63 5.64 16.52
CA GLU A 40 16.50 6.78 16.22
C GLU A 40 18.01 6.46 16.30
N ALA A 41 18.37 5.25 16.77
CA ALA A 41 19.75 4.79 16.77
C ALA A 41 20.25 4.36 15.36
N TYR A 42 19.35 4.24 14.39
CA TYR A 42 19.70 4.02 12.99
C TYR A 42 20.35 5.29 12.42
N THR A 43 21.53 5.16 11.83
CA THR A 43 22.37 6.29 11.42
C THR A 43 22.41 6.49 9.91
N ILE A 44 22.96 7.63 9.48
CA ILE A 44 23.27 7.92 8.06
C ILE A 44 24.26 6.87 7.53
N SER A 45 25.25 6.46 8.32
CA SER A 45 26.20 5.42 7.92
C SER A 45 25.55 4.07 7.66
N ASP A 46 24.52 3.69 8.45
CA ASP A 46 23.76 2.46 8.22
C ASP A 46 23.01 2.55 6.88
N TYR A 47 22.41 3.71 6.58
CA TYR A 47 21.73 3.96 5.31
C TYR A 47 22.70 3.89 4.13
N ASP A 48 23.85 4.55 4.21
CA ASP A 48 24.84 4.58 3.14
C ASP A 48 25.40 3.18 2.86
N MET A 49 25.66 2.39 3.91
CA MET A 49 26.07 0.98 3.75
C MET A 49 24.99 0.16 3.06
N ALA A 50 23.72 0.35 3.43
CA ALA A 50 22.59 -0.36 2.82
C ALA A 50 22.43 -0.01 1.34
N CYS A 51 22.69 1.23 0.92
CA CYS A 51 22.68 1.66 -0.48
C CYS A 51 23.66 0.88 -1.36
N THR A 52 24.78 0.45 -0.82
CA THR A 52 25.85 -0.24 -1.56
C THR A 52 25.84 -1.75 -1.41
N GLN A 53 24.95 -2.30 -0.56
CA GLN A 53 24.91 -3.74 -0.22
C GLN A 53 24.56 -4.61 -1.44
N TYR A 54 23.64 -4.16 -2.28
CA TYR A 54 23.16 -4.89 -3.46
C TYR A 54 23.17 -3.96 -4.70
N PRO A 55 24.34 -3.68 -5.28
CA PRO A 55 24.49 -2.66 -6.33
C PRO A 55 23.76 -2.99 -7.64
N ASP A 56 23.47 -4.27 -7.89
CA ASP A 56 22.80 -4.72 -9.12
C ASP A 56 21.26 -4.72 -9.01
N ARG A 57 20.70 -4.52 -7.81
CA ARG A 57 19.24 -4.46 -7.64
C ARG A 57 18.69 -3.21 -8.33
N PRO A 58 17.58 -3.34 -9.09
CA PRO A 58 16.90 -2.17 -9.63
C PRO A 58 16.27 -1.32 -8.51
N LEU A 59 15.82 -0.13 -8.86
CA LEU A 59 15.23 0.83 -7.93
C LEU A 59 13.75 1.00 -8.18
N SER A 60 12.98 1.04 -7.10
CA SER A 60 11.65 1.60 -7.01
C SER A 60 11.74 2.94 -6.29
N LEU A 61 11.34 4.03 -6.91
CA LEU A 61 11.37 5.36 -6.30
C LEU A 61 9.99 5.74 -5.78
N TYR A 62 9.95 6.33 -4.59
CA TYR A 62 8.75 6.92 -4.02
C TYR A 62 8.97 8.41 -3.72
N VAL A 63 8.07 9.26 -4.19
CA VAL A 63 8.11 10.70 -3.89
C VAL A 63 6.88 11.09 -3.10
N HIS A 64 7.09 11.56 -1.88
CA HIS A 64 6.02 12.05 -1.01
C HIS A 64 5.74 13.52 -1.26
N ILE A 65 4.54 13.86 -1.73
CA ILE A 65 4.06 15.24 -1.85
C ILE A 65 3.06 15.52 -0.72
N PRO A 66 3.43 16.32 0.29
CA PRO A 66 2.61 16.43 1.50
C PRO A 66 1.41 17.35 1.38
N PHE A 67 1.26 18.08 0.28
CA PHE A 67 0.26 19.14 0.18
C PHE A 67 -1.13 18.62 -0.22
N CYS A 68 -2.17 19.26 0.37
CA CYS A 68 -3.56 19.09 -0.02
C CYS A 68 -4.27 20.45 0.05
N HIS A 69 -5.21 20.71 -0.86
CA HIS A 69 -6.03 21.91 -0.82
C HIS A 69 -7.10 21.87 0.27
N LYS A 70 -7.65 20.68 0.53
CA LYS A 70 -8.76 20.47 1.50
C LYS A 70 -8.45 19.31 2.44
N LEU A 71 -8.91 19.44 3.67
CA LEU A 71 -8.77 18.43 4.70
C LEU A 71 -9.92 17.42 4.64
N CYS A 72 -9.64 16.17 4.26
CA CYS A 72 -10.57 15.06 4.44
C CYS A 72 -10.56 14.59 5.90
N TYR A 73 -11.75 14.44 6.54
CA TYR A 73 -11.81 14.18 7.98
C TYR A 73 -11.38 12.75 8.35
N TYR A 74 -11.47 11.78 7.45
CA TYR A 74 -11.00 10.41 7.68
C TYR A 74 -9.48 10.23 7.59
N CYS A 75 -8.77 11.20 6.98
CA CYS A 75 -7.42 11.01 6.49
C CYS A 75 -6.36 10.94 7.59
N GLY A 76 -5.57 9.87 7.60
CA GLY A 76 -4.41 9.63 8.46
C GLY A 76 -3.04 9.94 7.83
N CYS A 77 -2.98 10.41 6.57
CA CYS A 77 -1.72 10.67 5.89
C CYS A 77 -0.93 11.83 6.51
N ASN A 78 0.38 11.83 6.33
CA ASN A 78 1.23 12.98 6.65
C ASN A 78 1.01 14.06 5.59
N LYS A 79 0.32 15.14 5.96
CA LYS A 79 -0.15 16.17 5.04
C LYS A 79 -0.09 17.58 5.62
N VAL A 80 0.01 18.53 4.71
CA VAL A 80 -0.03 19.98 4.96
C VAL A 80 -1.18 20.59 4.16
N ILE A 81 -2.18 21.13 4.85
CA ILE A 81 -3.31 21.78 4.16
C ILE A 81 -2.93 23.22 3.83
N THR A 82 -2.95 23.53 2.54
CA THR A 82 -2.61 24.86 2.02
C THR A 82 -3.27 25.13 0.67
N ARG A 83 -3.55 26.40 0.38
CA ARG A 83 -4.00 26.85 -0.95
C ARG A 83 -2.90 27.60 -1.72
N HIS A 84 -1.70 27.68 -1.13
CA HIS A 84 -0.58 28.45 -1.68
C HIS A 84 0.34 27.53 -2.50
N ALA A 85 0.16 27.53 -3.82
CA ALA A 85 0.94 26.68 -4.74
C ALA A 85 2.46 26.96 -4.66
N HIS A 86 2.90 28.20 -4.32
CA HIS A 86 4.32 28.54 -4.17
C HIS A 86 5.03 27.76 -3.03
N LYS A 87 4.27 27.22 -2.07
CA LYS A 87 4.88 26.34 -1.04
C LYS A 87 5.45 25.05 -1.63
N ALA A 88 4.93 24.63 -2.77
CA ALA A 88 5.49 23.49 -3.48
C ALA A 88 6.84 23.81 -4.12
N ASP A 89 7.09 25.07 -4.52
CA ASP A 89 8.38 25.45 -5.09
C ASP A 89 9.50 25.33 -4.05
N GLU A 90 9.28 25.86 -2.84
CA GLU A 90 10.21 25.69 -1.71
C GLU A 90 10.45 24.20 -1.39
N TYR A 91 9.39 23.39 -1.42
CA TYR A 91 9.51 21.96 -1.20
C TYR A 91 10.31 21.26 -2.29
N LEU A 92 10.09 21.65 -3.56
CA LEU A 92 10.84 21.11 -4.69
C LEU A 92 12.31 21.50 -4.67
N ASP A 93 12.66 22.69 -4.19
CA ASP A 93 14.06 23.09 -3.98
C ASP A 93 14.74 22.18 -2.95
N VAL A 94 14.06 21.88 -1.85
CA VAL A 94 14.62 21.03 -0.79
C VAL A 94 14.70 19.55 -1.23
N ILE A 95 13.64 19.01 -1.84
CA ILE A 95 13.64 17.60 -2.25
C ILE A 95 14.66 17.34 -3.39
N GLU A 96 14.93 18.32 -4.23
CA GLU A 96 15.98 18.25 -5.24
C GLU A 96 17.35 18.00 -4.60
N HIS A 97 17.67 18.68 -3.50
CA HIS A 97 18.92 18.44 -2.76
C HIS A 97 18.99 17.02 -2.20
N GLU A 98 17.89 16.50 -1.66
CA GLU A 98 17.80 15.12 -1.17
C GLU A 98 17.99 14.11 -2.31
N ILE A 99 17.29 14.32 -3.45
CA ILE A 99 17.37 13.45 -4.62
C ILE A 99 18.80 13.33 -5.12
N ARG A 100 19.48 14.46 -5.34
CA ARG A 100 20.85 14.50 -5.83
C ARG A 100 21.84 13.80 -4.91
N GLN A 101 21.70 14.03 -3.61
CA GLN A 101 22.55 13.38 -2.61
C GLN A 101 22.36 11.86 -2.62
N ARG A 102 21.12 11.36 -2.62
CA ARG A 102 20.87 9.92 -2.63
C ARG A 102 21.22 9.27 -3.96
N ALA A 103 21.01 9.95 -5.08
CA ALA A 103 21.39 9.46 -6.40
C ALA A 103 22.89 9.19 -6.50
N SER A 104 23.74 10.01 -5.83
CA SER A 104 25.19 9.78 -5.81
C SER A 104 25.59 8.44 -5.18
N LEU A 105 24.80 7.91 -4.28
CA LEU A 105 25.03 6.59 -3.63
C LEU A 105 24.47 5.42 -4.46
N LEU A 106 23.63 5.68 -5.45
CA LEU A 106 22.85 4.69 -6.21
C LEU A 106 23.23 4.68 -7.70
N GLN A 107 24.39 5.21 -8.04
CA GLN A 107 24.84 5.36 -9.43
C GLN A 107 24.87 4.01 -10.18
N GLY A 108 24.45 4.04 -11.44
CA GLY A 108 24.43 2.88 -12.33
C GLY A 108 23.22 1.95 -12.15
N ARG A 109 22.43 2.14 -11.11
CA ARG A 109 21.23 1.32 -10.87
C ARG A 109 20.06 1.84 -11.69
N LYS A 110 19.26 0.90 -12.23
CA LYS A 110 18.12 1.20 -13.11
C LYS A 110 16.86 1.41 -12.30
N VAL A 111 16.04 2.38 -12.69
CA VAL A 111 14.71 2.59 -12.11
C VAL A 111 13.68 1.83 -12.94
N THR A 112 12.99 0.88 -12.30
CA THR A 112 11.89 0.12 -12.90
C THR A 112 10.52 0.58 -12.43
N GLN A 113 10.48 1.35 -11.32
CA GLN A 113 9.22 1.88 -10.76
C GLN A 113 9.42 3.27 -10.17
N LEU A 114 8.44 4.15 -10.38
CA LEU A 114 8.31 5.44 -9.71
C LEU A 114 6.87 5.64 -9.26
N HIS A 115 6.68 6.08 -8.02
CA HIS A 115 5.35 6.40 -7.49
C HIS A 115 5.33 7.77 -6.80
N PHE A 116 4.37 8.60 -7.18
CA PHE A 116 4.07 9.86 -6.48
C PHE A 116 2.84 9.66 -5.60
N GLY A 117 3.02 9.85 -4.30
CA GLY A 117 1.96 9.68 -3.30
C GLY A 117 2.02 10.69 -2.17
N GLY A 118 1.20 10.47 -1.13
CA GLY A 118 1.30 11.21 0.12
C GLY A 118 0.06 11.98 0.56
N GLY A 119 0.08 13.29 0.44
CA GLY A 119 -1.10 14.16 0.61
C GLY A 119 -1.95 14.12 -0.66
N THR A 120 -1.54 14.92 -1.66
CA THR A 120 -2.14 14.94 -2.99
C THR A 120 -1.05 15.36 -3.99
N PRO A 121 -0.43 14.42 -4.73
CA PRO A 121 0.62 14.76 -5.70
C PRO A 121 0.15 15.73 -6.79
N THR A 122 -1.11 15.65 -7.19
CA THR A 122 -1.74 16.57 -8.14
C THR A 122 -2.07 17.96 -7.55
N PHE A 123 -1.63 18.26 -6.33
CA PHE A 123 -1.48 19.62 -5.82
C PHE A 123 -0.44 20.40 -6.62
N LEU A 124 0.57 19.71 -7.17
CA LEU A 124 1.58 20.30 -8.02
C LEU A 124 0.96 20.75 -9.34
N THR A 125 1.37 21.93 -9.79
CA THR A 125 1.06 22.41 -11.15
C THR A 125 1.76 21.56 -12.20
N LYS A 126 1.32 21.60 -13.45
CA LYS A 126 1.97 20.94 -14.59
C LYS A 126 3.47 21.26 -14.68
N SER A 127 3.85 22.52 -14.53
CA SER A 127 5.27 22.94 -14.56
C SER A 127 6.07 22.40 -13.39
N GLN A 128 5.48 22.27 -12.19
CA GLN A 128 6.11 21.70 -11.02
C GLN A 128 6.31 20.18 -11.16
N ILE A 129 5.34 19.48 -11.75
CA ILE A 129 5.46 18.04 -12.09
C ILE A 129 6.56 17.85 -13.11
N SER A 130 6.60 18.62 -14.20
CA SER A 130 7.66 18.57 -15.20
C SER A 130 9.04 18.83 -14.60
N ARG A 131 9.17 19.84 -13.70
CA ARG A 131 10.41 20.11 -12.97
C ARG A 131 10.87 18.89 -12.18
N LEU A 132 9.99 18.29 -11.40
CA LEU A 132 10.33 17.14 -10.56
C LEU A 132 10.72 15.92 -11.41
N MET A 133 9.99 15.67 -12.50
CA MET A 133 10.33 14.59 -13.44
C MET A 133 11.67 14.84 -14.13
N ALA A 134 11.99 16.09 -14.49
CA ALA A 134 13.29 16.45 -15.07
C ALA A 134 14.45 16.22 -14.09
N ILE A 135 14.26 16.57 -12.79
CA ILE A 135 15.24 16.30 -11.74
C ILE A 135 15.48 14.78 -11.62
N LEU A 136 14.42 13.98 -11.50
CA LEU A 136 14.53 12.53 -11.35
C LEU A 136 15.21 11.89 -12.57
N ARG A 137 14.86 12.28 -13.79
CA ARG A 137 15.46 11.75 -15.01
C ARG A 137 16.91 12.24 -15.23
N GLY A 138 17.27 13.37 -14.68
CA GLY A 138 18.65 13.88 -14.70
C GLY A 138 19.58 13.11 -13.78
N GLU A 139 19.05 12.55 -12.69
CA GLU A 139 19.82 11.86 -11.66
C GLU A 139 19.77 10.33 -11.77
N PHE A 140 18.70 9.76 -12.35
CA PHE A 140 18.47 8.31 -12.43
C PHE A 140 18.22 7.84 -13.86
N PHE A 141 18.67 6.62 -14.15
CA PHE A 141 18.39 5.95 -15.42
C PHE A 141 17.08 5.13 -15.32
N PHE A 142 16.04 5.57 -16.02
CA PHE A 142 14.76 4.87 -16.10
C PHE A 142 14.76 3.81 -17.21
N GLU A 143 14.26 2.63 -16.91
CA GLU A 143 13.97 1.64 -17.96
C GLU A 143 12.83 2.12 -18.85
N ALA A 144 12.84 1.71 -20.11
CA ALA A 144 11.87 2.19 -21.11
C ALA A 144 10.42 1.79 -20.78
N ASP A 145 10.23 0.70 -20.08
CA ASP A 145 8.94 0.15 -19.64
C ASP A 145 8.66 0.37 -18.16
N ALA A 146 9.44 1.22 -17.49
CA ALA A 146 9.26 1.52 -16.07
C ALA A 146 7.80 1.85 -15.75
N GLU A 147 7.34 1.33 -14.61
CA GLU A 147 6.03 1.68 -14.07
C GLU A 147 6.11 3.07 -13.40
N ILE A 148 5.36 4.03 -13.92
CA ILE A 148 5.32 5.40 -13.37
C ILE A 148 3.88 5.72 -12.98
N SER A 149 3.64 5.85 -11.67
CA SER A 149 2.30 5.97 -11.10
C SER A 149 2.14 7.22 -10.24
N ILE A 150 0.89 7.70 -10.12
CA ILE A 150 0.55 8.89 -9.35
C ILE A 150 -0.82 8.74 -8.69
N GLU A 151 -0.92 9.18 -7.42
CA GLU A 151 -2.20 9.36 -6.73
C GLU A 151 -2.87 10.67 -7.15
N VAL A 152 -4.16 10.62 -7.44
CA VAL A 152 -4.95 11.74 -7.95
C VAL A 152 -6.15 12.02 -7.04
N ASP A 153 -6.30 13.26 -6.62
CA ASP A 153 -7.56 13.76 -6.04
C ASP A 153 -8.40 14.42 -7.13
N PRO A 154 -9.56 13.86 -7.49
CA PRO A 154 -10.37 14.37 -8.61
C PRO A 154 -10.98 15.74 -8.38
N ARG A 155 -10.92 16.27 -7.15
CA ARG A 155 -11.57 17.55 -6.79
C ARG A 155 -10.80 18.80 -7.21
N GLU A 156 -9.52 18.66 -7.49
CA GLU A 156 -8.57 19.77 -7.56
C GLU A 156 -7.75 19.78 -8.86
N ILE A 157 -8.22 19.08 -9.89
CA ILE A 157 -7.56 19.02 -11.20
C ILE A 157 -8.55 19.29 -12.33
N GLU A 158 -8.03 19.71 -13.47
CA GLU A 158 -8.73 19.75 -14.75
C GLU A 158 -8.40 18.48 -15.56
N LEU A 159 -9.25 18.11 -16.50
CA LEU A 159 -9.11 16.87 -17.26
C LEU A 159 -7.80 16.81 -18.06
N ASP A 160 -7.31 17.95 -18.53
CA ASP A 160 -6.06 18.08 -19.28
C ASP A 160 -4.79 17.83 -18.43
N MET A 161 -4.94 17.72 -17.11
CA MET A 161 -3.86 17.23 -16.25
C MET A 161 -3.49 15.79 -16.60
N LEU A 162 -4.45 14.96 -16.99
CA LEU A 162 -4.18 13.57 -17.39
C LEU A 162 -3.35 13.50 -18.68
N ASP A 163 -3.61 14.41 -19.62
CA ASP A 163 -2.81 14.54 -20.86
C ASP A 163 -1.36 14.86 -20.49
N HIS A 164 -1.17 15.88 -19.65
CA HIS A 164 0.16 16.26 -19.18
C HIS A 164 0.88 15.14 -18.41
N LEU A 165 0.20 14.43 -17.52
CA LEU A 165 0.77 13.28 -16.83
C LEU A 165 1.21 12.21 -17.82
N ARG A 166 0.42 11.97 -18.87
CA ARG A 166 0.79 10.99 -19.89
C ARG A 166 2.01 11.42 -20.70
N GLU A 167 2.12 12.72 -21.04
CA GLU A 167 3.29 13.31 -21.69
C GLU A 167 4.54 13.21 -20.83
N GLU A 168 4.42 13.38 -19.50
CA GLU A 168 5.49 13.16 -18.53
C GLU A 168 5.80 11.67 -18.26
N GLY A 169 5.14 10.74 -18.97
CA GLY A 169 5.43 9.32 -18.94
C GLY A 169 4.70 8.53 -17.86
N PHE A 170 3.80 9.16 -17.09
CA PHE A 170 2.95 8.42 -16.17
C PHE A 170 2.09 7.42 -16.95
N ASN A 171 2.04 6.18 -16.47
CA ASN A 171 1.33 5.09 -17.13
C ASN A 171 0.34 4.36 -16.21
N ARG A 172 0.23 4.78 -14.95
CA ARG A 172 -0.74 4.30 -13.97
C ARG A 172 -1.30 5.43 -13.14
N LEU A 173 -2.60 5.34 -12.81
CA LEU A 173 -3.30 6.30 -11.97
C LEU A 173 -3.93 5.58 -10.77
N SER A 174 -3.88 6.19 -9.58
CA SER A 174 -4.73 5.84 -8.44
C SER A 174 -5.65 7.01 -8.12
N ILE A 175 -6.95 6.83 -8.32
CA ILE A 175 -7.94 7.89 -8.16
C ILE A 175 -8.68 7.69 -6.84
N GLY A 176 -8.55 8.65 -5.94
CA GLY A 176 -9.20 8.62 -4.64
C GLY A 176 -10.69 8.98 -4.74
N VAL A 177 -11.56 8.00 -4.95
CA VAL A 177 -13.03 8.16 -4.99
C VAL A 177 -13.62 8.11 -3.60
N GLN A 178 -13.26 7.13 -2.81
CA GLN A 178 -13.70 6.82 -1.45
C GLN A 178 -15.16 6.36 -1.35
N ASP A 179 -16.12 7.17 -1.78
CA ASP A 179 -17.56 6.88 -1.83
C ASP A 179 -18.26 7.85 -2.78
N PHE A 180 -19.32 7.41 -3.46
CA PHE A 180 -20.14 8.26 -4.31
C PHE A 180 -21.36 8.86 -3.59
N ASN A 181 -21.74 8.33 -2.43
CA ASN A 181 -22.88 8.84 -1.68
C ASN A 181 -22.63 10.28 -1.19
N LYS A 182 -23.49 11.21 -1.58
CA LYS A 182 -23.32 12.65 -1.28
C LYS A 182 -23.38 13.00 0.21
N GLU A 183 -24.18 12.26 1.01
CA GLU A 183 -24.23 12.46 2.46
C GLU A 183 -22.92 12.02 3.12
N VAL A 184 -22.40 10.86 2.73
CA VAL A 184 -21.10 10.36 3.20
C VAL A 184 -19.99 11.34 2.83
N GLN A 185 -19.92 11.77 1.57
CA GLN A 185 -18.93 12.74 1.07
C GLN A 185 -18.92 14.03 1.90
N LYS A 186 -20.11 14.57 2.20
CA LYS A 186 -20.29 15.78 3.00
C LYS A 186 -19.78 15.61 4.44
N LEU A 187 -20.13 14.48 5.07
CA LEU A 187 -19.72 14.20 6.45
C LEU A 187 -18.20 14.02 6.61
N VAL A 188 -17.52 13.56 5.56
CA VAL A 188 -16.06 13.41 5.56
C VAL A 188 -15.31 14.58 4.89
N ASN A 189 -16.02 15.65 4.53
CA ASN A 189 -15.48 16.83 3.82
C ASN A 189 -14.77 16.46 2.51
N ARG A 190 -15.41 15.59 1.71
CA ARG A 190 -14.88 15.13 0.42
C ARG A 190 -15.99 15.10 -0.65
N GLU A 191 -16.68 16.21 -0.81
CA GLU A 191 -17.64 16.38 -1.89
C GLU A 191 -16.90 16.45 -3.23
N GLN A 192 -17.34 15.66 -4.20
CA GLN A 192 -16.72 15.53 -5.51
C GLN A 192 -17.76 15.34 -6.60
N ASP A 193 -17.38 15.68 -7.82
CA ASP A 193 -18.22 15.54 -9.00
C ASP A 193 -18.08 14.12 -9.57
N GLU A 194 -19.19 13.41 -9.62
CA GLU A 194 -19.26 12.05 -10.15
C GLU A 194 -19.01 12.02 -11.66
N GLU A 195 -19.65 12.92 -12.44
CA GLU A 195 -19.49 12.98 -13.88
C GLU A 195 -18.03 13.24 -14.27
N PHE A 196 -17.35 14.08 -13.49
CA PHE A 196 -15.93 14.35 -13.68
C PHE A 196 -15.07 13.10 -13.44
N ILE A 197 -15.37 12.28 -12.40
CA ILE A 197 -14.65 11.02 -12.13
C ILE A 197 -14.85 10.04 -13.30
N PHE A 198 -16.06 9.91 -13.82
CA PHE A 198 -16.33 9.10 -15.01
C PHE A 198 -15.55 9.60 -16.23
N ALA A 199 -15.54 10.93 -16.45
CA ALA A 199 -14.76 11.54 -17.54
C ALA A 199 -13.25 11.26 -17.39
N MET A 200 -12.71 11.32 -16.16
CA MET A 200 -11.31 10.98 -15.88
C MET A 200 -11.00 9.52 -16.20
N ALA A 201 -11.83 8.59 -15.75
CA ALA A 201 -11.63 7.15 -16.01
C ALA A 201 -11.66 6.86 -17.53
N LYS A 202 -12.58 7.49 -18.27
CA LYS A 202 -12.66 7.40 -19.73
C LYS A 202 -11.41 8.01 -20.37
N ARG A 203 -11.01 9.23 -19.98
CA ARG A 203 -9.83 9.90 -20.52
C ARG A 203 -8.55 9.12 -20.28
N ALA A 204 -8.37 8.55 -19.08
CA ALA A 204 -7.22 7.70 -18.75
C ALA A 204 -7.12 6.51 -19.73
N LYS A 205 -8.24 5.87 -20.05
CA LYS A 205 -8.30 4.77 -21.01
C LYS A 205 -7.95 5.23 -22.44
N GLU A 206 -8.49 6.38 -22.88
CA GLU A 206 -8.20 6.96 -24.19
C GLU A 206 -6.71 7.31 -24.35
N LEU A 207 -6.07 7.81 -23.30
CA LEU A 207 -4.65 8.16 -23.26
C LEU A 207 -3.73 6.93 -23.13
N GLY A 208 -4.28 5.73 -22.97
CA GLY A 208 -3.52 4.48 -22.87
C GLY A 208 -2.77 4.32 -21.56
N PHE A 209 -3.33 4.78 -20.43
CA PHE A 209 -2.82 4.36 -19.12
C PHE A 209 -2.98 2.85 -18.97
N ARG A 210 -1.91 2.16 -18.52
CA ARG A 210 -1.88 0.70 -18.41
C ARG A 210 -2.86 0.15 -17.37
N SER A 211 -3.04 0.88 -16.27
CA SER A 211 -3.97 0.53 -15.21
C SER A 211 -4.48 1.79 -14.51
N THR A 212 -5.74 1.75 -14.12
CA THR A 212 -6.37 2.73 -13.24
C THR A 212 -6.85 2.00 -12.00
N ASN A 213 -6.41 2.43 -10.83
CA ASN A 213 -6.90 2.00 -9.54
C ASN A 213 -7.92 3.01 -9.01
N LEU A 214 -9.02 2.54 -8.44
CA LEU A 214 -9.94 3.37 -7.67
C LEU A 214 -9.84 3.01 -6.20
N ASP A 215 -9.61 4.01 -5.35
CA ASP A 215 -9.59 3.85 -3.91
C ASP A 215 -10.98 4.12 -3.34
N LEU A 216 -11.51 3.16 -2.59
CA LEU A 216 -12.77 3.24 -1.85
C LEU A 216 -12.50 3.05 -0.36
N ILE A 217 -13.39 3.58 0.48
CA ILE A 217 -13.32 3.40 1.92
C ILE A 217 -14.69 2.95 2.44
N TYR A 218 -14.76 1.79 3.08
CA TYR A 218 -15.96 1.36 3.79
C TYR A 218 -15.83 1.60 5.30
N GLY A 219 -16.97 1.72 5.97
CA GLY A 219 -17.03 2.06 7.39
C GLY A 219 -17.01 3.56 7.67
N LEU A 220 -17.23 4.41 6.67
CA LEU A 220 -17.37 5.86 6.81
C LEU A 220 -18.71 6.23 7.44
N PRO A 221 -18.88 7.47 7.98
CA PRO A 221 -20.13 7.94 8.56
C PRO A 221 -21.34 7.74 7.65
N LYS A 222 -22.45 7.25 8.20
CA LYS A 222 -23.74 7.01 7.51
C LYS A 222 -23.70 6.03 6.34
N GLN A 223 -22.60 5.31 6.13
CA GLN A 223 -22.62 4.20 5.20
C GLN A 223 -23.48 3.06 5.72
N THR A 224 -24.22 2.45 4.81
CA THR A 224 -24.94 1.18 4.99
C THR A 224 -24.59 0.27 3.83
N LYS A 225 -24.89 -1.03 3.97
CA LYS A 225 -24.70 -2.00 2.90
C LYS A 225 -25.35 -1.53 1.59
N ASP A 226 -26.62 -1.08 1.64
CA ASP A 226 -27.35 -0.66 0.44
C ASP A 226 -26.76 0.61 -0.21
N ARG A 227 -26.27 1.56 0.59
CA ARG A 227 -25.62 2.77 0.08
C ARG A 227 -24.26 2.46 -0.56
N PHE A 228 -23.50 1.58 0.07
CA PHE A 228 -22.20 1.21 -0.49
C PHE A 228 -22.34 0.31 -1.72
N ALA A 229 -23.38 -0.52 -1.79
CA ALA A 229 -23.70 -1.27 -3.00
C ALA A 229 -23.94 -0.35 -4.22
N GLN A 230 -24.60 0.81 -4.04
CA GLN A 230 -24.74 1.81 -5.10
C GLN A 230 -23.38 2.38 -5.55
N THR A 231 -22.48 2.63 -4.62
CA THR A 231 -21.09 3.03 -4.96
C THR A 231 -20.38 1.94 -5.77
N LEU A 232 -20.54 0.67 -5.41
CA LEU A 232 -19.96 -0.45 -6.16
C LEU A 232 -20.52 -0.58 -7.57
N GLU A 233 -21.83 -0.39 -7.76
CA GLU A 233 -22.46 -0.37 -9.10
C GLU A 233 -21.84 0.69 -10.01
N GLN A 234 -21.65 1.90 -9.49
CA GLN A 234 -21.01 2.99 -10.23
C GLN A 234 -19.56 2.66 -10.60
N VAL A 235 -18.79 2.12 -9.64
CA VAL A 235 -17.42 1.68 -9.87
C VAL A 235 -17.35 0.59 -10.94
N LEU A 236 -18.23 -0.40 -10.90
CA LEU A 236 -18.28 -1.47 -11.89
C LEU A 236 -18.60 -0.98 -13.31
N THR A 237 -19.38 0.11 -13.43
CA THR A 237 -19.64 0.76 -14.73
C THR A 237 -18.34 1.30 -15.35
N MET A 238 -17.44 1.85 -14.54
CA MET A 238 -16.12 2.33 -15.01
C MET A 238 -15.15 1.20 -15.34
N ARG A 239 -15.34 0.01 -14.72
CA ARG A 239 -14.50 -1.19 -14.86
C ARG A 239 -13.00 -0.87 -14.73
N PRO A 240 -12.53 -0.35 -13.58
CA PRO A 240 -11.11 -0.11 -13.36
C PRO A 240 -10.31 -1.42 -13.35
N GLY A 241 -9.03 -1.37 -13.70
CA GLY A 241 -8.15 -2.53 -13.62
C GLY A 241 -7.94 -3.04 -12.20
N ARG A 242 -7.94 -2.11 -11.24
CA ARG A 242 -7.72 -2.38 -9.80
C ARG A 242 -8.69 -1.62 -8.93
N LEU A 243 -8.93 -2.18 -7.74
CA LEU A 243 -9.71 -1.56 -6.68
C LEU A 243 -8.99 -1.75 -5.33
N SER A 244 -8.93 -0.68 -4.55
CA SER A 244 -8.51 -0.72 -3.15
C SER A 244 -9.71 -0.32 -2.29
N VAL A 245 -10.22 -1.23 -1.46
CA VAL A 245 -11.42 -1.00 -0.63
C VAL A 245 -11.03 -1.04 0.83
N PHE A 246 -10.58 0.11 1.35
CA PHE A 246 -10.00 0.21 2.69
C PHE A 246 -11.05 0.24 3.79
N ASN A 247 -10.76 -0.46 4.89
CA ASN A 247 -11.51 -0.32 6.13
C ASN A 247 -11.17 1.01 6.81
N TYR A 248 -12.16 1.86 7.08
CA TYR A 248 -11.97 3.05 7.88
C TYR A 248 -11.63 2.69 9.34
N ALA A 249 -10.44 3.12 9.78
CA ALA A 249 -10.01 3.02 11.16
C ALA A 249 -10.22 4.36 11.88
N HIS A 250 -11.18 4.42 12.80
CA HIS A 250 -11.46 5.61 13.60
C HIS A 250 -10.48 5.71 14.76
N MET A 251 -9.52 6.64 14.68
CA MET A 251 -8.47 6.87 15.67
C MET A 251 -8.30 8.37 15.97
N PRO A 252 -9.32 9.05 16.54
CA PRO A 252 -9.32 10.51 16.74
C PRO A 252 -8.26 10.98 17.73
N ASN A 253 -7.73 10.08 18.56
CA ASN A 253 -6.61 10.38 19.46
C ASN A 253 -5.28 10.54 18.71
N LEU A 254 -5.10 9.83 17.58
CA LEU A 254 -3.92 9.92 16.74
C LEU A 254 -4.07 10.95 15.61
N PHE A 255 -5.27 11.07 15.04
CA PHE A 255 -5.54 11.91 13.89
C PHE A 255 -6.57 13.00 14.23
N ALA A 256 -6.09 14.22 14.46
CA ALA A 256 -6.94 15.35 14.87
C ALA A 256 -8.10 15.64 13.90
N ALA A 257 -7.92 15.38 12.60
CA ALA A 257 -8.98 15.53 11.60
C ALA A 257 -10.19 14.63 11.88
N GLN A 258 -9.96 13.43 12.38
CA GLN A 258 -11.01 12.44 12.65
C GLN A 258 -11.92 12.85 13.83
N ARG A 259 -11.52 13.81 14.67
CA ARG A 259 -12.40 14.40 15.72
C ARG A 259 -13.61 15.14 15.15
N LYS A 260 -13.63 15.41 13.84
CA LYS A 260 -14.77 15.99 13.13
C LYS A 260 -15.86 14.95 12.80
N ILE A 261 -15.52 13.66 12.84
CA ILE A 261 -16.43 12.55 12.62
C ILE A 261 -16.99 12.14 13.97
N LYS A 262 -18.32 12.06 14.08
CA LYS A 262 -19.00 11.66 15.30
C LYS A 262 -19.12 10.14 15.38
N ASP A 263 -18.87 9.56 16.54
CA ASP A 263 -18.97 8.10 16.76
C ASP A 263 -20.38 7.58 16.46
N GLU A 264 -21.43 8.37 16.77
CA GLU A 264 -22.84 8.05 16.54
C GLU A 264 -23.21 7.94 15.04
N ASP A 265 -22.41 8.52 14.15
CA ASP A 265 -22.60 8.46 12.71
C ASP A 265 -21.91 7.25 12.06
N LEU A 266 -21.01 6.60 12.78
CA LEU A 266 -20.27 5.44 12.27
C LEU A 266 -21.15 4.20 12.21
N PRO A 267 -21.02 3.36 11.17
CA PRO A 267 -21.73 2.09 11.12
C PRO A 267 -21.27 1.17 12.24
N GLN A 268 -22.21 0.42 12.81
CA GLN A 268 -21.91 -0.62 13.80
C GLN A 268 -21.09 -1.75 13.17
N ALA A 269 -20.50 -2.60 14.03
CA ALA A 269 -19.62 -3.68 13.57
C ALA A 269 -20.31 -4.61 12.58
N GLU A 270 -21.56 -4.96 12.85
CA GLU A 270 -22.39 -5.84 12.00
C GLU A 270 -22.62 -5.23 10.62
N GLU A 271 -22.90 -3.92 10.56
CA GLU A 271 -23.08 -3.20 9.30
C GLU A 271 -21.80 -3.13 8.50
N LYS A 272 -20.65 -2.87 9.16
CA LYS A 272 -19.34 -2.90 8.51
C LYS A 272 -19.02 -4.27 7.91
N MET A 273 -19.33 -5.33 8.64
CA MET A 273 -19.15 -6.70 8.16
C MET A 273 -20.07 -7.00 6.98
N ALA A 274 -21.33 -6.53 7.02
CA ALA A 274 -22.25 -6.68 5.91
C ALA A 274 -21.80 -5.94 4.66
N ILE A 275 -21.24 -4.73 4.80
CA ILE A 275 -20.63 -3.97 3.69
C ILE A 275 -19.44 -4.74 3.10
N LEU A 276 -18.53 -5.26 3.93
CA LEU A 276 -17.37 -6.02 3.45
C LEU A 276 -17.80 -7.31 2.72
N GLN A 277 -18.71 -8.05 3.28
CA GLN A 277 -19.23 -9.27 2.68
C GLN A 277 -19.86 -9.00 1.31
N ASP A 278 -20.71 -8.00 1.22
CA ASP A 278 -21.34 -7.59 -0.03
C ASP A 278 -20.33 -7.11 -1.06
N THR A 279 -19.32 -6.34 -0.62
CA THR A 279 -18.21 -5.87 -1.48
C THR A 279 -17.47 -7.04 -2.10
N ILE A 280 -17.09 -8.03 -1.30
CA ILE A 280 -16.37 -9.22 -1.79
C ILE A 280 -17.23 -9.98 -2.79
N ALA A 281 -18.50 -10.25 -2.43
CA ALA A 281 -19.43 -10.97 -3.30
C ALA A 281 -19.67 -10.24 -4.63
N THR A 282 -19.88 -8.93 -4.57
CA THR A 282 -20.14 -8.09 -5.75
C THR A 282 -18.91 -8.04 -6.67
N LEU A 283 -17.73 -7.73 -6.14
CA LEU A 283 -16.52 -7.60 -6.95
C LEU A 283 -16.06 -8.94 -7.52
N THR A 284 -16.07 -10.02 -6.73
CA THR A 284 -15.72 -11.35 -7.25
C THR A 284 -16.75 -11.87 -8.23
N GLY A 285 -18.04 -11.62 -8.01
CA GLY A 285 -19.13 -11.91 -8.95
C GLY A 285 -19.00 -11.15 -10.27
N ALA A 286 -18.41 -9.94 -10.26
CA ALA A 286 -18.10 -9.15 -11.44
C ALA A 286 -16.77 -9.55 -12.14
N GLY A 287 -16.11 -10.60 -11.66
CA GLY A 287 -14.90 -11.16 -12.26
C GLY A 287 -13.58 -10.63 -11.71
N TYR A 288 -13.57 -9.81 -10.67
CA TYR A 288 -12.33 -9.40 -10.01
C TYR A 288 -11.76 -10.53 -9.16
N GLN A 289 -10.44 -10.69 -9.20
CA GLN A 289 -9.70 -11.55 -8.28
C GLN A 289 -9.44 -10.78 -6.98
N PHE A 290 -9.71 -11.41 -5.84
CA PHE A 290 -9.26 -10.90 -4.54
C PHE A 290 -7.76 -11.11 -4.41
N ILE A 291 -7.01 -10.05 -4.41
CA ILE A 291 -5.54 -10.08 -4.31
C ILE A 291 -5.12 -10.31 -2.86
N GLY A 292 -5.85 -9.73 -1.93
CA GLY A 292 -5.58 -9.84 -0.50
C GLY A 292 -5.80 -8.53 0.21
N MET A 293 -6.02 -8.59 1.53
CA MET A 293 -6.26 -7.42 2.35
C MET A 293 -7.46 -6.60 1.84
N ASP A 294 -7.17 -5.48 1.22
CA ASP A 294 -8.14 -4.49 0.76
C ASP A 294 -8.19 -4.42 -0.79
N HIS A 295 -7.48 -5.31 -1.52
CA HIS A 295 -7.22 -5.13 -2.96
C HIS A 295 -7.91 -6.19 -3.83
N PHE A 296 -8.42 -5.71 -4.95
CA PHE A 296 -9.01 -6.51 -6.03
C PHE A 296 -8.41 -6.08 -7.36
N ALA A 297 -8.26 -7.01 -8.29
CA ALA A 297 -7.77 -6.74 -9.63
C ALA A 297 -8.49 -7.61 -10.66
N LEU A 298 -8.60 -7.12 -11.90
CA LEU A 298 -9.06 -7.94 -13.00
C LEU A 298 -8.07 -9.09 -13.24
N PRO A 299 -8.52 -10.26 -13.72
CA PRO A 299 -7.65 -11.44 -13.91
C PRO A 299 -6.45 -11.20 -14.83
N GLU A 300 -6.60 -10.29 -15.79
CA GLU A 300 -5.55 -9.87 -16.73
C GLU A 300 -4.59 -8.80 -16.17
N ASP A 301 -4.89 -8.21 -15.01
CA ASP A 301 -3.99 -7.26 -14.36
C ASP A 301 -2.72 -7.95 -13.85
N GLU A 302 -1.60 -7.26 -13.92
CA GLU A 302 -0.28 -7.75 -13.54
C GLU A 302 -0.22 -8.26 -12.09
N LEU A 303 -0.96 -7.64 -11.14
CA LEU A 303 -1.02 -8.12 -9.75
C LEU A 303 -1.68 -9.50 -9.65
N ALA A 304 -2.79 -9.70 -10.40
CA ALA A 304 -3.50 -10.97 -10.42
C ALA A 304 -2.65 -12.07 -11.12
N VAL A 305 -1.97 -11.70 -12.20
CA VAL A 305 -1.05 -12.60 -12.90
C VAL A 305 0.11 -13.00 -12.00
N ALA A 306 0.79 -12.03 -11.36
CA ALA A 306 1.90 -12.26 -10.44
C ALA A 306 1.48 -13.13 -9.24
N GLN A 307 0.28 -12.89 -8.67
CA GLN A 307 -0.21 -13.71 -7.56
C GLN A 307 -0.40 -15.17 -7.97
N ARG A 308 -0.98 -15.44 -9.15
CA ARG A 308 -1.15 -16.82 -9.66
C ARG A 308 0.18 -17.50 -9.95
N ALA A 309 1.22 -16.73 -10.31
CA ALA A 309 2.58 -17.21 -10.51
C ALA A 309 3.38 -17.38 -9.20
N GLY A 310 2.84 -16.93 -8.05
CA GLY A 310 3.59 -16.93 -6.78
C GLY A 310 4.66 -15.83 -6.68
N GLU A 311 4.59 -14.81 -7.55
CA GLU A 311 5.58 -13.75 -7.73
C GLU A 311 5.10 -12.38 -7.21
N LEU A 312 3.95 -12.34 -6.52
CA LEU A 312 3.43 -11.09 -5.97
C LEU A 312 4.25 -10.68 -4.74
N HIS A 313 4.53 -9.40 -4.64
CA HIS A 313 5.24 -8.78 -3.53
C HIS A 313 4.40 -7.69 -2.85
N ARG A 314 4.86 -7.25 -1.68
CA ARG A 314 4.24 -6.16 -0.93
C ARG A 314 5.30 -5.30 -0.26
N ASN A 315 5.13 -3.99 -0.34
CA ASN A 315 5.97 -2.99 0.32
C ASN A 315 5.12 -1.90 0.98
N PHE A 316 5.73 -0.80 1.42
CA PHE A 316 5.02 0.32 2.06
C PHE A 316 4.00 1.03 1.15
N GLN A 317 4.09 0.88 -0.17
CA GLN A 317 3.15 1.44 -1.14
C GLN A 317 1.94 0.52 -1.38
N GLY A 318 2.04 -0.77 -1.07
CA GLY A 318 1.01 -1.77 -1.32
C GLY A 318 1.55 -3.01 -2.04
N TYR A 319 0.66 -3.71 -2.76
CA TYR A 319 1.06 -4.83 -3.62
C TYR A 319 1.79 -4.34 -4.87
N THR A 320 2.83 -5.08 -5.25
CA THR A 320 3.69 -4.74 -6.39
C THR A 320 4.21 -6.01 -7.07
N THR A 321 4.52 -5.90 -8.35
CA THR A 321 5.26 -6.91 -9.12
C THR A 321 6.78 -6.68 -9.08
N GLN A 322 7.24 -5.56 -8.50
CA GLN A 322 8.63 -5.13 -8.43
C GLN A 322 9.29 -5.57 -7.11
N GLY A 323 9.33 -6.89 -6.87
CA GLY A 323 9.78 -7.46 -5.59
C GLY A 323 11.26 -7.41 -5.32
N ASP A 324 12.07 -7.44 -6.36
CA ASP A 324 13.54 -7.48 -6.27
C ASP A 324 14.20 -6.09 -6.28
N CYS A 325 13.37 -5.02 -6.19
CA CYS A 325 13.84 -3.64 -6.15
C CYS A 325 14.16 -3.19 -4.73
N ASP A 326 15.14 -2.33 -4.60
CA ASP A 326 15.25 -1.47 -3.43
C ASP A 326 14.30 -0.27 -3.59
N LEU A 327 13.48 -0.01 -2.57
CA LEU A 327 12.57 1.14 -2.52
C LEU A 327 13.27 2.34 -1.89
N VAL A 328 13.42 3.40 -2.65
CA VAL A 328 14.02 4.67 -2.18
C VAL A 328 12.94 5.74 -2.06
N GLY A 329 12.67 6.16 -0.83
CA GLY A 329 11.66 7.18 -0.54
C GLY A 329 12.24 8.57 -0.41
N PHE A 330 11.71 9.53 -1.14
CA PHE A 330 12.07 10.95 -1.08
C PHE A 330 10.95 11.79 -0.47
N GLY A 331 11.35 12.84 0.23
CA GLY A 331 10.43 13.79 0.82
C GLY A 331 10.09 13.50 2.28
N VAL A 332 9.34 14.42 2.87
CA VAL A 332 8.92 14.36 4.27
C VAL A 332 8.17 13.05 4.57
N SER A 333 8.52 12.39 5.67
CA SER A 333 7.98 11.11 6.14
C SER A 333 8.19 9.87 5.24
N ALA A 334 8.79 10.01 4.07
CA ALA A 334 9.01 8.90 3.15
C ALA A 334 9.80 7.76 3.81
N ILE A 335 9.48 6.53 3.43
CA ILE A 335 10.15 5.33 3.93
C ILE A 335 10.89 4.67 2.77
N SER A 336 12.14 4.28 3.03
CA SER A 336 12.97 3.46 2.14
C SER A 336 13.06 2.03 2.66
N MET A 337 13.09 1.06 1.74
CA MET A 337 13.47 -0.34 1.97
C MET A 337 14.69 -0.59 1.09
N ILE A 338 15.87 -0.48 1.65
CA ILE A 338 17.10 -0.53 0.87
C ILE A 338 18.09 -1.47 1.54
N GLY A 339 18.72 -2.33 0.75
CA GLY A 339 19.55 -3.39 1.30
C GLY A 339 18.78 -4.24 2.30
N ASP A 340 19.41 -4.53 3.42
CA ASP A 340 18.77 -5.21 4.57
C ASP A 340 18.40 -4.20 5.66
N SER A 341 17.76 -3.08 5.27
CA SER A 341 17.33 -2.08 6.23
C SER A 341 16.06 -1.33 5.78
N TYR A 342 15.43 -0.68 6.75
CA TYR A 342 14.36 0.30 6.54
C TYR A 342 14.76 1.62 7.14
N ALA A 343 14.48 2.71 6.43
CA ALA A 343 14.79 4.07 6.85
C ALA A 343 13.58 4.99 6.65
N GLN A 344 13.31 5.87 7.58
CA GLN A 344 12.23 6.84 7.50
C GLN A 344 12.76 8.27 7.64
N ASN A 345 12.31 9.14 6.76
CA ASN A 345 12.55 10.58 6.82
C ASN A 345 11.77 11.26 7.94
N GLN A 346 12.20 12.47 8.31
CA GLN A 346 11.50 13.36 9.23
C GLN A 346 10.03 13.53 8.84
N LYS A 347 9.13 13.49 9.85
CA LYS A 347 7.70 13.64 9.65
C LYS A 347 7.22 15.08 9.67
N GLU A 348 7.96 15.96 10.35
CA GLU A 348 7.64 17.39 10.44
C GLU A 348 8.32 18.12 9.30
N LEU A 349 7.55 18.83 8.48
CA LEU A 349 8.06 19.53 7.30
C LEU A 349 9.19 20.52 7.64
N LYS A 350 9.06 21.24 8.74
CA LYS A 350 10.08 22.20 9.21
C LYS A 350 11.42 21.51 9.54
N LYS A 351 11.36 20.37 10.23
CA LYS A 351 12.54 19.58 10.58
C LYS A 351 13.17 18.95 9.33
N TYR A 352 12.34 18.48 8.40
CA TYR A 352 12.76 17.95 7.11
C TYR A 352 13.57 19.01 6.34
N TYR A 353 13.04 20.23 6.20
CA TYR A 353 13.72 21.33 5.54
C TYR A 353 15.06 21.66 6.19
N ALA A 354 15.05 21.84 7.52
CA ALA A 354 16.27 22.18 8.25
C ALA A 354 17.36 21.12 8.04
N GLN A 355 17.02 19.85 8.19
CA GLN A 355 17.98 18.76 8.11
C GLN A 355 18.53 18.55 6.68
N VAL A 356 17.66 18.60 5.66
CA VAL A 356 18.12 18.48 4.25
C VAL A 356 19.02 19.66 3.86
N ASN A 357 18.71 20.87 4.29
CA ASN A 357 19.52 22.04 3.98
C ASN A 357 20.89 22.00 4.68
N GLU A 358 20.97 21.45 5.88
CA GLU A 358 22.20 21.34 6.66
C GLU A 358 23.07 20.17 6.19
N SER A 359 22.49 18.95 6.09
CA SER A 359 23.24 17.70 5.90
C SER A 359 22.92 16.96 4.61
N ARG A 360 21.97 17.44 3.81
CA ARG A 360 21.43 16.76 2.61
C ARG A 360 20.68 15.45 2.90
N HIS A 361 20.58 15.03 4.15
CA HIS A 361 19.82 13.86 4.60
C HIS A 361 18.57 14.29 5.37
N ALA A 362 17.50 13.50 5.24
CA ALA A 362 16.25 13.72 6.00
C ALA A 362 15.98 12.60 7.01
N LEU A 363 16.96 11.75 7.27
CA LEU A 363 16.81 10.55 8.10
C LEU A 363 16.37 10.90 9.52
N TRP A 364 15.31 10.22 9.99
CA TRP A 364 14.83 10.32 11.36
C TRP A 364 15.06 9.04 12.14
N LYS A 365 14.66 7.90 11.58
CA LYS A 365 14.75 6.59 12.24
C LYS A 365 14.78 5.47 11.22
N GLY A 366 15.17 4.29 11.65
CA GLY A 366 15.21 3.11 10.81
C GLY A 366 15.47 1.85 11.61
N VAL A 367 15.76 0.77 10.91
CA VAL A 367 16.17 -0.51 11.49
C VAL A 367 17.03 -1.27 10.49
N VAL A 368 18.13 -1.87 10.97
CA VAL A 368 18.90 -2.87 10.22
C VAL A 368 18.31 -4.24 10.55
N LEU A 369 18.04 -5.04 9.54
CA LEU A 369 17.44 -6.36 9.68
C LEU A 369 18.50 -7.40 10.00
N ASP A 370 18.27 -8.20 11.02
CA ASP A 370 19.08 -9.37 11.30
C ASP A 370 18.68 -10.57 10.41
N LYS A 371 19.46 -11.67 10.50
CA LYS A 371 19.17 -12.88 9.71
C LYS A 371 17.77 -13.44 9.99
N ASP A 372 17.33 -13.42 11.24
CA ASP A 372 16.00 -13.91 11.63
C ASP A 372 14.88 -13.01 11.05
N ASP A 373 15.10 -11.69 11.03
CA ASP A 373 14.17 -10.75 10.37
C ASP A 373 14.01 -11.05 8.87
N LEU A 374 15.11 -11.31 8.18
CA LEU A 374 15.08 -11.63 6.75
C LEU A 374 14.34 -12.93 6.47
N ILE A 375 14.56 -13.96 7.30
CA ILE A 375 13.86 -15.25 7.18
C ILE A 375 12.36 -15.07 7.41
N ARG A 376 11.95 -14.38 8.49
CA ARG A 376 10.55 -14.12 8.82
C ARG A 376 9.89 -13.21 7.81
N ARG A 377 10.61 -12.22 7.29
CA ARG A 377 10.14 -11.34 6.21
C ARG A 377 9.74 -12.15 4.98
N GLU A 378 10.58 -13.11 4.59
CA GLU A 378 10.30 -13.97 3.44
C GLU A 378 9.04 -14.84 3.67
N VAL A 379 8.93 -15.47 4.85
CA VAL A 379 7.76 -16.27 5.22
C VAL A 379 6.47 -15.46 5.22
N ILE A 380 6.46 -14.31 5.88
CA ILE A 380 5.29 -13.41 5.94
C ILE A 380 4.94 -12.88 4.56
N LYS A 381 5.93 -12.52 3.74
CA LYS A 381 5.75 -12.05 2.37
C LYS A 381 5.05 -13.10 1.50
N GLN A 382 5.52 -14.34 1.49
CA GLN A 382 4.90 -15.40 0.71
C GLN A 382 3.44 -15.63 1.13
N LEU A 383 3.16 -15.72 2.43
CA LEU A 383 1.82 -15.92 2.94
C LEU A 383 0.88 -14.78 2.58
N ILE A 384 1.28 -13.51 2.85
CA ILE A 384 0.39 -12.36 2.68
C ILE A 384 0.17 -12.00 1.20
N CYS A 385 1.13 -12.33 0.32
CA CYS A 385 1.03 -12.03 -1.11
C CYS A 385 0.40 -13.16 -1.92
N ASN A 386 0.78 -14.41 -1.62
CA ASN A 386 0.45 -15.54 -2.49
C ASN A 386 -0.48 -16.56 -1.80
N PHE A 387 -0.82 -16.37 -0.52
CA PHE A 387 -1.59 -17.32 0.29
C PHE A 387 -0.97 -18.71 0.39
N SER A 388 0.29 -18.82 0.02
CA SER A 388 1.06 -20.06 -0.01
C SER A 388 2.49 -19.77 0.39
N LEU A 389 3.10 -20.71 1.10
CA LEU A 389 4.50 -20.68 1.51
C LEU A 389 5.17 -21.98 1.08
N ASP A 390 6.26 -21.88 0.31
CA ASP A 390 7.17 -22.98 0.00
C ASP A 390 8.28 -23.08 1.07
N LYS A 391 8.19 -24.09 1.93
CA LYS A 391 9.16 -24.32 3.00
C LYS A 391 10.55 -24.65 2.43
N ARG A 392 10.63 -25.44 1.35
CA ARG A 392 11.90 -25.84 0.73
C ARG A 392 12.63 -24.66 0.11
N PHE A 393 11.86 -23.70 -0.47
CA PHE A 393 12.45 -22.46 -0.97
C PHE A 393 13.12 -21.69 0.17
N VAL A 394 12.45 -21.54 1.32
CA VAL A 394 13.00 -20.85 2.51
C VAL A 394 14.20 -21.59 3.07
N GLU A 395 14.13 -22.92 3.19
CA GLU A 395 15.25 -23.77 3.64
C GLU A 395 16.50 -23.59 2.78
N LYS A 396 16.32 -23.63 1.47
CA LYS A 396 17.40 -23.45 0.49
C LYS A 396 17.98 -22.04 0.55
N MET A 397 17.12 -21.03 0.63
CA MET A 397 17.53 -19.61 0.60
C MET A 397 18.35 -19.22 1.82
N PHE A 398 17.99 -19.74 3.00
CA PHE A 398 18.59 -19.33 4.28
C PHE A 398 19.47 -20.40 4.96
N ALA A 399 19.58 -21.58 4.36
CA ALA A 399 20.32 -22.73 4.90
C ALA A 399 19.84 -23.09 6.33
N ILE A 400 18.52 -23.34 6.49
CA ILE A 400 17.87 -23.75 7.73
C ILE A 400 17.04 -25.02 7.51
N ASP A 401 16.67 -25.71 8.59
CA ASP A 401 15.56 -26.65 8.62
C ASP A 401 14.30 -25.88 9.06
N PHE A 402 13.29 -25.81 8.20
CA PHE A 402 12.11 -24.97 8.42
C PHE A 402 11.33 -25.41 9.66
N ASN A 403 11.08 -26.71 9.81
CA ASN A 403 10.24 -27.21 10.88
C ASN A 403 10.94 -27.06 12.24
N GLN A 404 12.25 -27.24 12.28
CA GLN A 404 13.06 -27.03 13.50
C GLN A 404 13.13 -25.53 13.83
N TYR A 405 13.40 -24.68 12.85
CA TYR A 405 13.55 -23.24 13.03
C TYR A 405 12.27 -22.57 13.52
N PHE A 406 11.13 -22.94 12.93
CA PHE A 406 9.81 -22.39 13.22
C PHE A 406 8.97 -23.27 14.17
N ALA A 407 9.57 -24.16 14.96
CA ALA A 407 8.85 -25.09 15.82
C ALA A 407 7.83 -24.41 16.76
N GLU A 408 8.18 -23.26 17.34
CA GLU A 408 7.27 -22.50 18.22
C GLU A 408 6.20 -21.74 17.42
N ASP A 409 6.54 -21.24 16.26
CA ASP A 409 5.60 -20.54 15.37
C ASP A 409 4.53 -21.51 14.82
N LEU A 410 4.94 -22.73 14.48
CA LEU A 410 4.03 -23.80 14.03
C LEU A 410 3.05 -24.25 15.11
N LYS A 411 3.45 -24.19 16.40
CA LYS A 411 2.51 -24.42 17.52
C LYS A 411 1.41 -23.35 17.57
N LEU A 412 1.77 -22.08 17.32
CA LEU A 412 0.78 -20.98 17.25
C LEU A 412 -0.15 -21.15 16.04
N LEU A 413 0.39 -21.67 14.94
CA LEU A 413 -0.39 -21.92 13.72
C LEU A 413 -1.44 -23.04 13.90
N GLN A 414 -1.25 -23.93 14.89
CA GLN A 414 -2.13 -25.09 15.12
C GLN A 414 -3.61 -24.68 15.32
N THR A 415 -3.87 -23.52 15.94
CA THR A 415 -5.23 -23.03 16.12
C THR A 415 -5.93 -22.75 14.78
N PHE A 416 -5.18 -22.17 13.82
CA PHE A 416 -5.69 -21.90 12.47
C PHE A 416 -5.85 -23.19 11.65
N ILE A 417 -5.02 -24.19 11.87
CA ILE A 417 -5.14 -25.52 11.25
C ILE A 417 -6.41 -26.21 11.75
N ASN A 418 -6.66 -26.19 13.06
CA ASN A 418 -7.85 -26.80 13.66
C ASN A 418 -9.17 -26.15 13.18
N ASP A 419 -9.14 -24.86 12.82
CA ASP A 419 -10.27 -24.12 12.27
C ASP A 419 -10.33 -24.19 10.72
N GLU A 420 -9.50 -25.03 10.10
CA GLU A 420 -9.43 -25.23 8.64
C GLU A 420 -9.09 -23.94 7.83
N LEU A 421 -8.36 -23.01 8.45
CA LEU A 421 -7.95 -21.76 7.81
C LEU A 421 -6.61 -21.91 7.08
N VAL A 422 -5.82 -22.90 7.50
CA VAL A 422 -4.49 -23.21 6.97
C VAL A 422 -4.35 -24.72 6.84
N ALA A 423 -3.78 -25.18 5.73
CA ALA A 423 -3.32 -26.55 5.53
C ALA A 423 -1.79 -26.58 5.55
N VAL A 424 -1.22 -27.51 6.28
CA VAL A 424 0.25 -27.66 6.42
C VAL A 424 0.64 -29.05 5.95
N SER A 425 1.56 -29.10 4.99
CA SER A 425 2.21 -30.34 4.52
C SER A 425 3.69 -30.35 4.90
N ASP A 426 4.43 -31.36 4.46
CA ASP A 426 5.87 -31.40 4.64
C ASP A 426 6.58 -30.25 3.91
N ASP A 427 6.06 -29.85 2.75
CA ASP A 427 6.70 -28.90 1.84
C ASP A 427 6.06 -27.50 1.85
N THR A 428 4.79 -27.38 2.20
CA THR A 428 4.03 -26.13 2.04
C THR A 428 3.17 -25.77 3.25
N ILE A 429 2.82 -24.48 3.32
CA ILE A 429 1.75 -23.95 4.17
C ILE A 429 0.79 -23.20 3.25
N GLU A 430 -0.45 -23.69 3.11
CA GLU A 430 -1.46 -23.14 2.24
C GLU A 430 -2.57 -22.47 3.04
N VAL A 431 -2.90 -21.22 2.71
CA VAL A 431 -4.04 -20.51 3.30
C VAL A 431 -5.29 -20.87 2.52
N THR A 432 -6.27 -21.49 3.21
CA THR A 432 -7.52 -21.92 2.59
C THR A 432 -8.39 -20.73 2.17
N LEU A 433 -9.41 -20.97 1.37
CA LEU A 433 -10.36 -19.90 0.97
C LEU A 433 -11.10 -19.28 2.18
N ARG A 434 -11.27 -20.02 3.29
CA ARG A 434 -11.78 -19.51 4.58
C ARG A 434 -10.75 -18.64 5.30
N GLY A 435 -9.44 -18.95 5.15
CA GLY A 435 -8.36 -18.26 5.85
C GLY A 435 -7.95 -16.94 5.20
N ARG A 436 -8.27 -16.70 3.94
CA ARG A 436 -7.74 -15.54 3.18
C ARG A 436 -8.07 -14.19 3.79
N LEU A 437 -9.27 -14.01 4.34
CA LEU A 437 -9.65 -12.78 5.05
C LEU A 437 -8.87 -12.58 6.35
N LEU A 438 -8.37 -13.66 6.91
CA LEU A 438 -7.62 -13.68 8.18
C LEU A 438 -6.10 -13.80 7.96
N ILE A 439 -5.61 -13.52 6.77
CA ILE A 439 -4.19 -13.65 6.44
C ILE A 439 -3.28 -12.88 7.41
N ARG A 440 -3.71 -11.71 7.89
CA ARG A 440 -2.95 -10.94 8.89
C ARG A 440 -2.77 -11.73 10.19
N ASN A 441 -3.84 -12.36 10.68
CA ASN A 441 -3.81 -13.19 11.89
C ASN A 441 -2.88 -14.39 11.72
N ILE A 442 -2.93 -15.04 10.56
CA ILE A 442 -2.05 -16.16 10.23
C ILE A 442 -0.58 -15.72 10.23
N CYS A 443 -0.26 -14.60 9.59
CA CYS A 443 1.08 -14.02 9.56
C CYS A 443 1.61 -13.65 10.95
N MET A 444 0.72 -13.28 11.90
CA MET A 444 1.09 -12.97 13.28
C MET A 444 1.74 -14.17 14.00
N SER A 445 1.49 -15.41 13.58
CA SER A 445 2.14 -16.59 14.12
C SER A 445 3.66 -16.54 13.93
N PHE A 446 4.15 -15.91 12.88
CA PHE A 446 5.56 -15.78 12.53
C PHE A 446 6.22 -14.48 12.99
N ASP A 447 5.48 -13.61 13.70
CA ASP A 447 5.98 -12.31 14.16
C ASP A 447 6.62 -12.42 15.55
N LYS A 448 7.97 -12.40 15.61
CA LYS A 448 8.73 -12.46 16.87
C LYS A 448 8.50 -11.23 17.77
N TYR A 449 8.27 -10.05 17.16
CA TYR A 449 8.11 -8.80 17.92
C TYR A 449 6.79 -8.74 18.67
N LEU A 450 5.70 -9.28 18.12
CA LEU A 450 4.43 -9.38 18.82
C LEU A 450 4.51 -10.25 20.07
N ARG A 451 5.33 -11.30 20.03
CA ARG A 451 5.55 -12.17 21.22
C ARG A 451 6.32 -11.48 22.34
N GLN A 452 7.23 -10.56 21.99
CA GLN A 452 8.06 -9.82 22.95
C GLN A 452 7.33 -8.63 23.58
N ARG A 453 6.27 -8.13 22.95
CA ARG A 453 5.49 -6.98 23.43
C ARG A 453 4.35 -7.45 24.30
N ALA A 454 4.34 -7.02 25.55
CA ALA A 454 3.13 -7.08 26.37
C ALA A 454 2.01 -6.29 25.63
N ARG A 455 0.86 -6.91 25.42
CA ARG A 455 -0.36 -6.52 24.72
C ARG A 455 -0.70 -5.01 24.79
N GLN A 456 -0.02 -4.16 24.03
CA GLN A 456 -0.42 -2.79 23.80
C GLN A 456 -1.19 -2.71 22.47
N GLN A 457 -2.41 -2.18 22.53
CA GLN A 457 -3.24 -1.90 21.34
C GLN A 457 -2.60 -0.79 20.48
N GLN A 458 -1.67 -1.15 19.59
CA GLN A 458 -1.01 -0.23 18.66
C GLN A 458 -1.49 -0.37 17.21
N PHE A 459 -2.37 -1.35 16.94
CA PHE A 459 -2.80 -1.69 15.58
C PHE A 459 -4.33 -1.57 15.43
N SER A 460 -4.78 -1.34 14.18
CA SER A 460 -6.19 -1.45 13.83
C SER A 460 -6.67 -2.88 13.92
N ARG A 461 -7.98 -3.08 14.07
CA ARG A 461 -8.60 -4.41 13.94
C ARG A 461 -8.28 -5.01 12.58
N VAL A 462 -8.25 -6.34 12.51
CA VAL A 462 -7.92 -7.08 11.29
C VAL A 462 -9.06 -6.97 10.27
N ILE A 463 -10.29 -6.99 10.75
CA ILE A 463 -11.52 -6.89 9.95
C ILE A 463 -12.37 -5.73 10.43
#